data_c3560a75724448086a3f245d7bf42cc3
#
_entry.id   c3560a75724448086a3f245d7bf42cc3
#
_cell.length_a   1.000
_cell.length_b   1.000
_cell.length_c   1.000
_cell.angle_alpha   90.00
_cell.angle_beta   90.00
_cell.angle_gamma   90.00
#
_symmetry.space_group_name_H-M   'P 1'
#
loop_
_entity.id
_entity.type
_entity.pdbx_description
1 polymer ?
#
loop_
_entity_poly.entity_id
_entity_poly.type
_entity_poly.pdbx_seq_one_letter_code
_entity_poly.pdbx_strand_id
1 'polypeptide(L)'
;RDRSVSRGLGDVYKRQHIERGFCSCNSNQPVACVKSCPAGVDIPGYIALVHEGRYADAVRLIRRDNPMPTTCAYICEHPCENRCKRTLIDAPVNIRGLKKMAVDNAGDVPVPACNEPTGKKVAIIGGGPGGLSAAYYLALMGHKVTIFEQRKQLGGMLRYGIPNYRLPRKKLDAEINAILSTGIEVKKNISVGTDITLEDINKEYNAVYISIGAHADKKIGIDGEDATTGVTSAVEMLRAIGDDEMP
;
A
#
# COMPACT_ATOMS: atom_id res chain seq x y z
N ARG A 1 -27.43 3.49 1.32
CA ARG A 1 -25.95 3.35 1.26
C ARG A 1 -25.38 4.41 2.16
N ASP A 2 -25.22 4.04 3.42
CA ASP A 2 -24.89 4.99 4.45
C ASP A 2 -23.41 5.34 4.43
N ARG A 3 -23.09 6.53 3.96
CA ARG A 3 -21.74 7.14 4.00
C ARG A 3 -21.67 8.14 5.16
N SER A 4 -22.24 7.78 6.30
CA SER A 4 -22.51 8.73 7.38
C SER A 4 -21.28 9.45 7.93
N VAL A 5 -20.11 8.77 8.02
CA VAL A 5 -18.86 9.39 8.53
C VAL A 5 -18.20 10.29 7.48
N SER A 6 -18.26 9.94 6.19
CA SER A 6 -17.67 10.76 5.14
C SER A 6 -18.52 11.97 4.74
N ARG A 7 -19.83 11.94 4.97
CA ARG A 7 -20.71 13.08 4.66
C ARG A 7 -20.41 14.29 5.52
N GLY A 8 -20.25 14.14 6.83
CA GLY A 8 -19.96 15.26 7.71
C GLY A 8 -18.64 15.97 7.39
N LEU A 9 -17.57 15.20 7.17
CA LEU A 9 -16.25 15.74 6.84
C LEU A 9 -16.17 16.28 5.42
N GLY A 10 -16.78 15.60 4.46
CA GLY A 10 -16.87 16.08 3.08
C GLY A 10 -17.66 17.38 2.95
N ASP A 11 -18.70 17.55 3.77
CA ASP A 11 -19.52 18.76 3.76
C ASP A 11 -18.82 19.94 4.46
N VAL A 12 -18.09 19.70 5.55
CA VAL A 12 -17.26 20.71 6.22
C VAL A 12 -16.15 21.17 5.28
N TYR A 13 -15.47 20.23 4.61
CA TYR A 13 -14.45 20.55 3.64
C TYR A 13 -15.01 21.33 2.43
N LYS A 14 -16.13 20.91 1.87
CA LYS A 14 -16.82 21.64 0.79
C LYS A 14 -17.19 23.05 1.19
N ARG A 15 -17.75 23.24 2.39
CA ARG A 15 -18.08 24.60 2.90
C ARG A 15 -16.84 25.47 3.03
N GLN A 16 -15.76 24.97 3.63
CA GLN A 16 -14.52 25.74 3.79
C GLN A 16 -13.92 26.15 2.45
N HIS A 17 -14.00 25.29 1.42
CA HIS A 17 -13.55 25.62 0.08
C HIS A 17 -14.43 26.62 -0.64
N ILE A 18 -15.74 26.54 -0.47
CA ILE A 18 -16.71 27.49 -1.03
C ILE A 18 -16.50 28.87 -0.40
N GLU A 19 -16.37 28.94 0.92
CA GLU A 19 -16.17 30.19 1.65
C GLU A 19 -14.82 30.86 1.32
N ARG A 20 -13.80 30.09 0.97
CA ARG A 20 -12.47 30.62 0.63
C ARG A 20 -12.22 30.89 -0.85
N GLY A 21 -13.15 30.55 -1.72
CA GLY A 21 -13.04 30.80 -3.17
C GLY A 21 -11.93 30.02 -3.91
N PHE A 22 -11.27 29.07 -3.23
CA PHE A 22 -10.10 28.37 -3.78
C PHE A 22 -10.40 27.20 -4.73
N CYS A 23 -11.66 26.82 -4.86
CA CYS A 23 -12.04 25.69 -5.73
C CYS A 23 -13.37 25.97 -6.39
N SER A 24 -13.49 25.74 -7.69
CA SER A 24 -14.79 25.57 -8.35
C SER A 24 -15.38 24.21 -7.95
N CYS A 25 -15.86 24.10 -6.71
CA CYS A 25 -16.41 22.87 -6.16
C CYS A 25 -17.81 22.52 -6.69
N ASN A 26 -18.32 23.24 -7.68
CA ASN A 26 -19.56 22.96 -8.37
C ASN A 26 -19.47 21.80 -9.38
N SER A 27 -18.29 21.19 -9.55
CA SER A 27 -18.17 19.99 -10.36
C SER A 27 -18.27 18.77 -9.45
N ASN A 28 -19.05 17.77 -9.83
CA ASN A 28 -19.03 16.43 -9.23
C ASN A 28 -17.67 15.70 -9.40
N GLN A 29 -16.65 16.43 -9.81
CA GLN A 29 -15.29 15.93 -10.04
C GLN A 29 -14.49 15.99 -8.74
N PRO A 30 -13.70 14.96 -8.44
CA PRO A 30 -12.80 14.97 -7.30
C PRO A 30 -11.76 16.08 -7.46
N VAL A 31 -11.32 16.67 -6.33
CA VAL A 31 -10.26 17.70 -6.33
C VAL A 31 -8.95 17.20 -6.92
N ALA A 32 -8.13 18.11 -7.46
CA ALA A 32 -6.94 17.76 -8.23
C ALA A 32 -5.97 16.80 -7.52
N CYS A 33 -5.76 16.94 -6.21
CA CYS A 33 -4.91 16.04 -5.42
C CYS A 33 -5.46 14.61 -5.33
N VAL A 34 -6.78 14.44 -5.14
CA VAL A 34 -7.43 13.12 -5.14
C VAL A 34 -7.36 12.48 -6.52
N LYS A 35 -7.65 13.26 -7.57
CA LYS A 35 -7.58 12.78 -8.97
C LYS A 35 -6.17 12.36 -9.38
N SER A 36 -5.14 12.97 -8.80
CA SER A 36 -3.74 12.65 -9.08
C SER A 36 -3.19 11.51 -8.21
N CYS A 37 -3.93 11.08 -7.19
CA CYS A 37 -3.57 9.94 -6.37
C CYS A 37 -3.93 8.64 -7.10
N PRO A 38 -2.98 7.73 -7.41
CA PRO A 38 -3.31 6.46 -8.06
C PRO A 38 -4.30 5.59 -7.28
N ALA A 39 -4.31 5.70 -5.95
CA ALA A 39 -5.24 4.99 -5.08
C ALA A 39 -6.55 5.76 -4.83
N GLY A 40 -6.70 6.98 -5.34
CA GLY A 40 -7.90 7.79 -5.16
C GLY A 40 -8.22 8.19 -3.72
N VAL A 41 -7.22 8.22 -2.84
CA VAL A 41 -7.40 8.50 -1.41
C VAL A 41 -8.06 9.86 -1.20
N ASP A 42 -9.03 9.92 -0.29
CA ASP A 42 -9.66 11.18 0.14
C ASP A 42 -8.67 12.05 0.92
N ILE A 43 -7.82 12.77 0.17
CA ILE A 43 -6.76 13.61 0.72
C ILE A 43 -7.31 14.76 1.57
N PRO A 44 -8.32 15.52 1.12
CA PRO A 44 -8.89 16.58 1.93
C PRO A 44 -9.49 16.07 3.23
N GLY A 45 -10.17 14.92 3.18
CA GLY A 45 -10.80 14.32 4.34
C GLY A 45 -9.78 13.95 5.42
N TYR A 46 -8.70 13.24 5.08
CA TYR A 46 -7.72 12.90 6.10
C TYR A 46 -6.91 14.11 6.60
N ILE A 47 -6.68 15.13 5.77
CA ILE A 47 -6.01 16.36 6.21
C ILE A 47 -6.87 17.11 7.23
N ALA A 48 -8.20 17.16 7.04
CA ALA A 48 -9.11 17.74 8.02
C ALA A 48 -9.04 16.99 9.36
N LEU A 49 -9.02 15.65 9.33
CA LEU A 49 -8.89 14.84 10.54
C LEU A 49 -7.53 15.03 11.23
N VAL A 50 -6.45 15.19 10.47
CA VAL A 50 -5.13 15.52 11.03
C VAL A 50 -5.15 16.89 11.70
N HIS A 51 -5.81 17.88 11.11
CA HIS A 51 -5.98 19.21 11.70
C HIS A 51 -6.72 19.17 13.04
N GLU A 52 -7.71 18.27 13.15
CA GLU A 52 -8.47 18.04 14.38
C GLU A 52 -7.72 17.16 15.42
N GLY A 53 -6.50 16.69 15.12
CA GLY A 53 -5.76 15.75 15.96
C GLY A 53 -6.30 14.32 15.95
N ARG A 54 -7.24 13.99 15.06
CA ARG A 54 -7.92 12.69 14.93
C ARG A 54 -7.14 11.74 14.03
N TYR A 55 -5.90 11.43 14.42
CA TYR A 55 -4.97 10.66 13.59
C TYR A 55 -5.44 9.23 13.29
N ALA A 56 -6.07 8.56 14.25
CA ALA A 56 -6.62 7.22 14.04
C ALA A 56 -7.73 7.21 12.97
N ASP A 57 -8.60 8.22 12.99
CA ASP A 57 -9.67 8.36 12.00
C ASP A 57 -9.10 8.70 10.61
N ALA A 58 -8.04 9.52 10.56
CA ALA A 58 -7.32 9.79 9.32
C ALA A 58 -6.75 8.51 8.69
N VAL A 59 -6.14 7.63 9.50
CA VAL A 59 -5.62 6.34 9.03
C VAL A 59 -6.75 5.41 8.58
N ARG A 60 -7.88 5.34 9.30
CA ARG A 60 -9.06 4.58 8.86
C ARG A 60 -9.59 5.07 7.51
N LEU A 61 -9.67 6.38 7.33
CA LEU A 61 -10.11 6.98 6.07
C LEU A 61 -9.17 6.63 4.92
N ILE A 62 -7.86 6.71 5.14
CA ILE A 62 -6.86 6.33 4.12
C ILE A 62 -6.97 4.85 3.78
N ARG A 63 -7.12 3.96 4.77
CA ARG A 63 -7.21 2.50 4.56
C ARG A 63 -8.39 2.06 3.73
N ARG A 64 -9.44 2.86 3.64
CA ARG A 64 -10.58 2.58 2.76
C ARG A 64 -10.16 2.40 1.30
N ASP A 65 -9.23 3.24 0.85
CA ASP A 65 -8.78 3.30 -0.55
C ASP A 65 -7.32 2.82 -0.74
N ASN A 66 -6.56 2.69 0.36
CA ASN A 66 -5.17 2.26 0.37
C ASN A 66 -4.87 1.46 1.65
N PRO A 67 -4.69 0.14 1.57
CA PRO A 67 -4.48 -0.71 2.74
C PRO A 67 -3.09 -0.54 3.38
N MET A 68 -2.18 0.19 2.71
CA MET A 68 -0.80 0.42 3.15
C MET A 68 -0.49 1.91 3.37
N PRO A 69 -1.22 2.59 4.31
CA PRO A 69 -1.05 4.02 4.56
C PRO A 69 0.34 4.38 5.07
N THR A 70 0.95 3.54 5.92
CA THR A 70 2.28 3.77 6.50
C THR A 70 3.35 3.69 5.43
N THR A 71 3.36 2.64 4.62
CA THR A 71 4.27 2.51 3.47
C THR A 71 4.18 3.74 2.57
N CYS A 72 2.98 4.12 2.15
CA CYS A 72 2.81 5.30 1.30
C CYS A 72 3.19 6.63 1.98
N ALA A 73 3.07 6.73 3.31
CA ALA A 73 3.51 7.92 4.05
C ALA A 73 5.03 8.11 4.00
N TYR A 74 5.77 7.00 3.98
CA TYR A 74 7.23 7.01 3.99
C TYR A 74 7.87 7.11 2.60
N ILE A 75 7.31 6.46 1.57
CA ILE A 75 7.99 6.28 0.28
C ILE A 75 7.22 6.77 -0.96
N CYS A 76 5.99 7.27 -0.82
CA CYS A 76 5.22 7.74 -1.97
C CYS A 76 5.90 8.94 -2.66
N GLU A 77 5.91 8.94 -3.99
CA GLU A 77 6.40 10.06 -4.82
C GLU A 77 5.45 11.27 -4.85
N HIS A 78 4.35 11.20 -4.11
CA HIS A 78 3.36 12.26 -3.86
C HIS A 78 2.93 13.11 -5.09
N PRO A 79 2.48 12.49 -6.21
CA PRO A 79 2.05 13.24 -7.39
C PRO A 79 0.89 14.20 -7.11
N CYS A 80 0.17 14.00 -6.01
CA CYS A 80 -0.88 14.88 -5.53
C CYS A 80 -0.37 16.28 -5.17
N GLU A 81 0.88 16.42 -4.68
CA GLU A 81 1.49 17.71 -4.36
C GLU A 81 1.81 18.48 -5.63
N ASN A 82 2.27 17.82 -6.70
CA ASN A 82 2.54 18.45 -7.99
C ASN A 82 1.27 19.03 -8.66
N ARG A 83 0.10 18.57 -8.28
CA ARG A 83 -1.20 19.05 -8.77
C ARG A 83 -1.97 19.87 -7.73
N CYS A 84 -1.32 20.21 -6.63
CA CYS A 84 -1.95 21.01 -5.58
C CYS A 84 -2.27 22.42 -6.10
N LYS A 85 -3.54 22.81 -6.01
CA LYS A 85 -4.00 24.14 -6.43
C LYS A 85 -3.37 25.28 -5.63
N ARG A 86 -2.86 24.99 -4.43
CA ARG A 86 -2.17 25.98 -3.61
C ARG A 86 -0.88 26.49 -4.26
N THR A 87 -0.26 25.70 -5.13
CA THR A 87 0.93 26.16 -5.93
C THR A 87 0.67 27.39 -6.78
N LEU A 88 -0.61 27.75 -7.04
CA LEU A 88 -0.97 28.98 -7.73
C LEU A 88 -0.80 30.23 -6.85
N ILE A 89 -0.59 30.06 -5.56
CA ILE A 89 -0.50 31.15 -4.58
C ILE A 89 0.91 31.18 -3.96
N ASP A 90 1.37 30.02 -3.45
CA ASP A 90 2.65 29.89 -2.77
C ASP A 90 3.27 28.48 -3.00
N ALA A 91 3.29 27.62 -2.02
CA ALA A 91 3.82 26.25 -2.09
C ALA A 91 2.69 25.21 -1.96
N PRO A 92 2.87 23.99 -2.50
CA PRO A 92 1.90 22.92 -2.32
C PRO A 92 1.72 22.57 -0.84
N VAL A 93 0.54 22.08 -0.47
CA VAL A 93 0.32 21.49 0.84
C VAL A 93 1.24 20.26 0.96
N ASN A 94 1.94 20.10 2.08
CA ASN A 94 2.77 18.93 2.37
C ASN A 94 1.89 17.72 2.68
N ILE A 95 1.26 17.18 1.65
CA ILE A 95 0.22 16.12 1.73
C ILE A 95 0.80 14.84 2.30
N ARG A 96 1.99 14.43 1.80
CA ARG A 96 2.68 13.23 2.29
C ARG A 96 3.16 13.41 3.74
N GLY A 97 3.68 14.58 4.09
CA GLY A 97 4.09 14.89 5.46
C GLY A 97 2.93 14.82 6.45
N LEU A 98 1.75 15.33 6.08
CA LEU A 98 0.54 15.22 6.90
C LEU A 98 0.05 13.77 7.01
N LYS A 99 0.17 12.95 5.94
CA LYS A 99 -0.09 11.51 6.01
C LYS A 99 0.88 10.82 6.98
N LYS A 100 2.17 11.19 6.92
CA LYS A 100 3.18 10.66 7.83
C LYS A 100 2.88 11.03 9.28
N MET A 101 2.49 12.27 9.54
CA MET A 101 2.03 12.70 10.86
C MET A 101 0.86 11.86 11.36
N ALA A 102 -0.13 11.58 10.50
CA ALA A 102 -1.25 10.71 10.87
C ALA A 102 -0.79 9.31 11.28
N VAL A 103 -0.02 8.61 10.45
CA VAL A 103 0.39 7.22 10.72
C VAL A 103 1.38 7.09 11.88
N ASP A 104 2.15 8.12 12.17
CA ASP A 104 3.11 8.10 13.28
C ASP A 104 2.44 8.36 14.65
N ASN A 105 1.29 9.05 14.66
CA ASN A 105 0.58 9.44 15.89
C ASN A 105 -0.76 8.70 16.08
N ALA A 106 -1.19 7.86 15.15
CA ALA A 106 -2.48 7.16 15.22
C ALA A 106 -2.54 6.06 16.29
N GLY A 107 -1.40 5.58 16.77
CA GLY A 107 -1.35 4.38 17.60
C GLY A 107 -1.77 3.13 16.82
N ASP A 108 -2.32 2.16 17.54
CA ASP A 108 -2.88 0.96 16.92
C ASP A 108 -4.27 1.25 16.36
N VAL A 109 -4.42 1.07 15.05
CA VAL A 109 -5.68 1.31 14.33
C VAL A 109 -6.18 -0.02 13.79
N PRO A 110 -7.22 -0.60 14.40
CA PRO A 110 -7.76 -1.87 13.93
C PRO A 110 -8.29 -1.77 12.49
N VAL A 111 -8.20 -2.89 11.78
CA VAL A 111 -8.80 -3.02 10.45
C VAL A 111 -10.32 -3.18 10.55
N PRO A 112 -11.08 -2.83 9.50
CA PRO A 112 -12.53 -3.08 9.47
C PRO A 112 -12.86 -4.55 9.63
N ALA A 113 -14.05 -4.85 10.17
CA ALA A 113 -14.57 -6.20 10.19
C ALA A 113 -14.77 -6.73 8.76
N CYS A 114 -14.48 -8.01 8.57
CA CYS A 114 -14.77 -8.68 7.31
C CYS A 114 -16.28 -8.94 7.16
N ASN A 115 -16.74 -8.98 5.92
CA ASN A 115 -18.09 -9.41 5.60
C ASN A 115 -18.29 -10.91 5.91
N GLU A 116 -19.55 -11.36 5.90
CA GLU A 116 -19.91 -12.75 6.05
C GLU A 116 -19.16 -13.65 5.03
N PRO A 117 -18.76 -14.86 5.44
CA PRO A 117 -18.00 -15.76 4.58
C PRO A 117 -18.75 -16.11 3.29
N THR A 118 -18.12 -15.91 2.16
CA THR A 118 -18.67 -16.22 0.82
C THR A 118 -18.54 -17.71 0.46
N GLY A 119 -17.76 -18.48 1.21
CA GLY A 119 -17.40 -19.86 0.87
C GLY A 119 -16.39 -19.98 -0.28
N LYS A 120 -15.95 -18.87 -0.87
CA LYS A 120 -14.96 -18.86 -1.95
C LYS A 120 -13.54 -18.78 -1.43
N LYS A 121 -12.63 -19.54 -2.04
CA LYS A 121 -11.21 -19.56 -1.74
C LYS A 121 -10.44 -18.85 -2.85
N VAL A 122 -9.53 -17.95 -2.51
CA VAL A 122 -8.68 -17.25 -3.46
C VAL A 122 -7.22 -17.48 -3.11
N ALA A 123 -6.43 -17.93 -4.09
CA ALA A 123 -4.99 -18.02 -3.97
C ALA A 123 -4.34 -16.73 -4.51
N ILE A 124 -3.33 -16.24 -3.80
CA ILE A 124 -2.51 -15.11 -4.24
C ILE A 124 -1.06 -15.59 -4.35
N ILE A 125 -0.46 -15.42 -5.51
CA ILE A 125 0.93 -15.79 -5.75
C ILE A 125 1.79 -14.53 -5.66
N GLY A 126 2.56 -14.43 -4.58
CA GLY A 126 3.42 -13.31 -4.25
C GLY A 126 2.87 -12.41 -3.13
N GLY A 127 3.62 -12.29 -2.05
CA GLY A 127 3.31 -11.50 -0.85
C GLY A 127 3.90 -10.10 -0.87
N GLY A 128 4.09 -9.51 -2.05
CA GLY A 128 4.47 -8.11 -2.25
C GLY A 128 3.28 -7.14 -2.06
N PRO A 129 3.48 -5.82 -2.30
CA PRO A 129 2.42 -4.82 -2.08
C PRO A 129 1.15 -5.09 -2.88
N GLY A 130 1.27 -5.59 -4.11
CA GLY A 130 0.12 -5.95 -4.94
C GLY A 130 -0.69 -7.09 -4.33
N GLY A 131 0.00 -8.19 -3.95
CA GLY A 131 -0.64 -9.36 -3.34
C GLY A 131 -1.25 -9.04 -1.97
N LEU A 132 -0.55 -8.30 -1.12
CA LEU A 132 -1.05 -7.87 0.18
C LEU A 132 -2.29 -6.98 0.05
N SER A 133 -2.30 -6.06 -0.92
CA SER A 133 -3.46 -5.20 -1.16
C SER A 133 -4.67 -5.98 -1.67
N ALA A 134 -4.45 -6.90 -2.62
CA ALA A 134 -5.52 -7.78 -3.11
C ALA A 134 -6.06 -8.67 -1.99
N ALA A 135 -5.16 -9.27 -1.19
CA ALA A 135 -5.52 -10.10 -0.04
C ALA A 135 -6.41 -9.36 0.95
N TYR A 136 -6.04 -8.13 1.29
CA TYR A 136 -6.80 -7.29 2.22
C TYR A 136 -8.23 -7.08 1.77
N TYR A 137 -8.43 -6.60 0.54
CA TYR A 137 -9.79 -6.32 0.06
C TYR A 137 -10.61 -7.59 -0.15
N LEU A 138 -10.01 -8.68 -0.63
CA LEU A 138 -10.69 -9.96 -0.78
C LEU A 138 -11.10 -10.55 0.56
N ALA A 139 -10.25 -10.45 1.59
CA ALA A 139 -10.59 -10.88 2.94
C ALA A 139 -11.73 -10.04 3.53
N LEU A 140 -11.70 -8.70 3.37
CA LEU A 140 -12.80 -7.83 3.78
C LEU A 140 -14.12 -8.15 3.08
N MET A 141 -14.07 -8.66 1.84
CA MET A 141 -15.26 -9.15 1.11
C MET A 141 -15.78 -10.49 1.60
N GLY A 142 -15.12 -11.12 2.58
CA GLY A 142 -15.52 -12.41 3.15
C GLY A 142 -14.97 -13.63 2.39
N HIS A 143 -14.00 -13.47 1.50
CA HIS A 143 -13.34 -14.59 0.84
C HIS A 143 -12.24 -15.17 1.74
N LYS A 144 -12.06 -16.50 1.67
CA LYS A 144 -10.91 -17.17 2.28
C LYS A 144 -9.68 -16.98 1.39
N VAL A 145 -8.69 -16.24 1.88
CA VAL A 145 -7.50 -15.87 1.10
C VAL A 145 -6.28 -16.59 1.61
N THR A 146 -5.49 -17.17 0.70
CA THR A 146 -4.18 -17.77 0.99
C THR A 146 -3.12 -17.13 0.11
N ILE A 147 -2.06 -16.59 0.72
CA ILE A 147 -0.89 -16.05 0.02
C ILE A 147 0.20 -17.12 -0.04
N PHE A 148 0.70 -17.39 -1.24
CA PHE A 148 1.90 -18.20 -1.48
C PHE A 148 3.08 -17.25 -1.71
N GLU A 149 4.09 -17.32 -0.85
CA GLU A 149 5.29 -16.47 -0.94
C GLU A 149 6.54 -17.34 -0.96
N GLN A 150 7.38 -17.14 -1.97
CA GLN A 150 8.63 -17.90 -2.12
C GLN A 150 9.70 -17.55 -1.09
N ARG A 151 9.59 -16.39 -0.43
CA ARG A 151 10.58 -15.90 0.51
C ARG A 151 10.20 -16.14 1.96
N LYS A 152 11.21 -15.96 2.84
CA LYS A 152 11.04 -16.07 4.30
C LYS A 152 10.08 -15.03 4.86
N GLN A 153 10.01 -13.83 4.25
CA GLN A 153 9.24 -12.69 4.73
C GLN A 153 8.36 -12.08 3.64
N LEU A 154 7.19 -11.56 4.05
CA LEU A 154 6.31 -10.78 3.20
C LEU A 154 6.85 -9.36 2.97
N GLY A 155 6.30 -8.69 1.97
CA GLY A 155 6.58 -7.30 1.64
C GLY A 155 7.18 -7.10 0.25
N GLY A 156 7.70 -8.16 -0.39
CA GLY A 156 8.28 -8.06 -1.73
C GLY A 156 9.30 -6.93 -1.84
N MET A 157 9.25 -6.11 -2.88
CA MET A 157 10.20 -5.00 -3.09
C MET A 157 10.17 -3.92 -2.00
N LEU A 158 9.12 -3.82 -1.18
CA LEU A 158 9.12 -2.94 -0.01
C LEU A 158 10.16 -3.36 1.04
N ARG A 159 10.44 -4.66 1.13
CA ARG A 159 11.45 -5.23 2.03
C ARG A 159 12.79 -5.42 1.34
N TYR A 160 12.76 -5.99 0.14
CA TYR A 160 13.94 -6.47 -0.57
C TYR A 160 14.54 -5.45 -1.55
N GLY A 161 13.87 -4.32 -1.78
CA GLY A 161 14.34 -3.26 -2.66
C GLY A 161 14.49 -1.90 -1.97
N ILE A 162 13.73 -1.64 -0.89
CA ILE A 162 13.77 -0.36 -0.20
C ILE A 162 14.61 -0.47 1.07
N PRO A 163 15.66 0.35 1.23
CA PRO A 163 16.50 0.33 2.43
C PRO A 163 15.74 0.65 3.71
N ASN A 164 16.17 0.05 4.84
CA ASN A 164 15.55 0.20 6.15
C ASN A 164 15.48 1.67 6.65
N TYR A 165 16.46 2.49 6.28
CA TYR A 165 16.45 3.92 6.65
C TYR A 165 15.35 4.72 5.92
N ARG A 166 14.85 4.26 4.76
CA ARG A 166 13.73 4.88 4.05
C ARG A 166 12.38 4.32 4.51
N LEU A 167 12.28 3.01 4.68
CA LEU A 167 11.09 2.32 5.17
C LEU A 167 11.48 1.39 6.32
N PRO A 168 11.37 1.85 7.58
CA PRO A 168 11.75 1.05 8.74
C PRO A 168 10.99 -0.28 8.80
N ARG A 169 11.72 -1.38 8.97
CA ARG A 169 11.14 -2.74 8.97
C ARG A 169 10.02 -2.90 10.00
N LYS A 170 10.19 -2.34 11.20
CA LYS A 170 9.14 -2.36 12.23
C LYS A 170 7.81 -1.74 11.75
N LYS A 171 7.89 -0.65 10.97
CA LYS A 171 6.70 0.01 10.41
C LYS A 171 6.05 -0.83 9.31
N LEU A 172 6.87 -1.42 8.45
CA LEU A 172 6.38 -2.33 7.39
C LEU A 172 5.73 -3.58 8.00
N ASP A 173 6.38 -4.19 9.00
CA ASP A 173 5.86 -5.39 9.66
C ASP A 173 4.55 -5.12 10.39
N ALA A 174 4.43 -4.00 11.09
CA ALA A 174 3.19 -3.60 11.74
C ALA A 174 2.04 -3.44 10.72
N GLU A 175 2.32 -2.86 9.55
CA GLU A 175 1.33 -2.69 8.49
C GLU A 175 0.93 -4.02 7.86
N ILE A 176 1.89 -4.91 7.58
CA ILE A 176 1.63 -6.26 7.09
C ILE A 176 0.80 -7.04 8.11
N ASN A 177 1.16 -7.00 9.40
CA ASN A 177 0.41 -7.68 10.46
C ASN A 177 -1.02 -7.17 10.57
N ALA A 178 -1.25 -5.87 10.40
CA ALA A 178 -2.60 -5.30 10.34
C ALA A 178 -3.40 -5.87 9.15
N ILE A 179 -2.79 -6.05 7.99
CA ILE A 179 -3.43 -6.71 6.85
C ILE A 179 -3.74 -8.17 7.17
N LEU A 180 -2.78 -8.92 7.73
CA LEU A 180 -2.96 -10.33 8.07
C LEU A 180 -4.00 -10.57 9.17
N SER A 181 -4.27 -9.59 10.03
CA SER A 181 -5.30 -9.68 11.07
C SER A 181 -6.73 -9.84 10.51
N THR A 182 -6.93 -9.65 9.21
CA THR A 182 -8.19 -9.98 8.50
C THR A 182 -8.41 -11.48 8.29
N GLY A 183 -7.51 -12.35 8.78
CA GLY A 183 -7.65 -13.81 8.68
C GLY A 183 -7.03 -14.42 7.41
N ILE A 184 -6.13 -13.71 6.76
CA ILE A 184 -5.38 -14.19 5.58
C ILE A 184 -4.39 -15.28 6.01
N GLU A 185 -4.45 -16.43 5.34
CA GLU A 185 -3.49 -17.52 5.47
C GLU A 185 -2.22 -17.20 4.65
N VAL A 186 -1.04 -17.52 5.20
CA VAL A 186 0.23 -17.31 4.51
C VAL A 186 1.05 -18.59 4.48
N LYS A 187 1.44 -19.01 3.28
CA LYS A 187 2.36 -20.12 3.02
C LYS A 187 3.68 -19.54 2.51
N LYS A 188 4.66 -19.41 3.42
CA LYS A 188 6.00 -18.91 3.11
C LYS A 188 6.93 -20.03 2.63
N ASN A 189 8.02 -19.64 1.95
CA ASN A 189 9.01 -20.56 1.38
C ASN A 189 8.38 -21.56 0.40
N ILE A 190 7.36 -21.15 -0.34
CA ILE A 190 6.68 -21.92 -1.37
C ILE A 190 6.84 -21.21 -2.72
N SER A 191 7.58 -21.82 -3.62
CA SER A 191 7.76 -21.36 -4.99
C SER A 191 6.75 -22.04 -5.91
N VAL A 192 5.78 -21.28 -6.39
CA VAL A 192 4.81 -21.79 -7.35
C VAL A 192 5.49 -22.05 -8.69
N GLY A 193 5.28 -23.26 -9.23
CA GLY A 193 5.98 -23.78 -10.40
C GLY A 193 7.11 -24.74 -10.06
N THR A 194 7.59 -24.76 -8.81
CA THR A 194 8.62 -25.68 -8.32
C THR A 194 8.09 -26.58 -7.20
N ASP A 195 7.59 -25.96 -6.10
CA ASP A 195 7.12 -26.70 -4.93
C ASP A 195 5.64 -27.10 -5.06
N ILE A 196 4.85 -26.31 -5.75
CA ILE A 196 3.44 -26.55 -6.07
C ILE A 196 3.16 -26.05 -7.48
N THR A 197 2.38 -26.81 -8.25
CA THR A 197 2.02 -26.40 -9.61
C THR A 197 0.83 -25.44 -9.63
N LEU A 198 0.72 -24.65 -10.69
CA LEU A 198 -0.44 -23.77 -10.90
C LEU A 198 -1.72 -24.60 -11.07
N GLU A 199 -1.61 -25.79 -11.67
CA GLU A 199 -2.73 -26.72 -11.84
C GLU A 199 -3.26 -27.22 -10.49
N ASP A 200 -2.41 -27.52 -9.52
CA ASP A 200 -2.83 -27.95 -8.18
C ASP A 200 -3.50 -26.80 -7.42
N ILE A 201 -2.99 -25.59 -7.55
CA ILE A 201 -3.65 -24.41 -6.99
C ILE A 201 -5.04 -24.21 -7.63
N ASN A 202 -5.16 -24.33 -8.95
CA ASN A 202 -6.44 -24.20 -9.64
C ASN A 202 -7.48 -25.26 -9.28
N LYS A 203 -7.05 -26.46 -8.82
CA LYS A 203 -7.97 -27.50 -8.32
C LYS A 203 -8.55 -27.15 -6.94
N GLU A 204 -7.77 -26.47 -6.10
CA GLU A 204 -8.15 -26.18 -4.70
C GLU A 204 -8.85 -24.81 -4.54
N TYR A 205 -8.53 -23.83 -5.37
CA TYR A 205 -8.99 -22.45 -5.25
C TYR A 205 -9.97 -22.07 -6.36
N ASN A 206 -10.91 -21.21 -6.04
CA ASN A 206 -11.91 -20.70 -7.00
C ASN A 206 -11.35 -19.65 -7.95
N ALA A 207 -10.28 -18.94 -7.53
CA ALA A 207 -9.58 -17.96 -8.33
C ALA A 207 -8.12 -17.87 -7.89
N VAL A 208 -7.27 -17.44 -8.82
CA VAL A 208 -5.84 -17.20 -8.60
C VAL A 208 -5.49 -15.78 -9.02
N TYR A 209 -4.83 -15.05 -8.12
CA TYR A 209 -4.29 -13.72 -8.40
C TYR A 209 -2.76 -13.78 -8.45
N ILE A 210 -2.17 -13.42 -9.58
CA ILE A 210 -0.71 -13.49 -9.79
C ILE A 210 -0.12 -12.09 -9.56
N SER A 211 0.79 -11.97 -8.59
CA SER A 211 1.45 -10.72 -8.19
C SER A 211 2.94 -10.93 -7.84
N ILE A 212 3.62 -11.69 -8.69
CA ILE A 212 5.01 -12.12 -8.48
C ILE A 212 6.03 -10.98 -8.56
N GLY A 213 5.64 -9.81 -9.10
CA GLY A 213 6.53 -8.64 -9.22
C GLY A 213 7.61 -8.82 -10.30
N ALA A 214 8.64 -7.95 -10.25
CA ALA A 214 9.80 -7.98 -11.12
C ALA A 214 11.07 -8.08 -10.25
N HIS A 215 11.64 -9.27 -10.20
CA HIS A 215 12.80 -9.59 -9.34
C HIS A 215 14.09 -9.88 -10.12
N ALA A 216 14.06 -9.77 -11.45
CA ALA A 216 15.24 -9.84 -12.31
C ALA A 216 15.71 -8.43 -12.63
N ASP A 217 16.99 -8.18 -12.47
CA ASP A 217 17.66 -6.97 -12.92
C ASP A 217 17.89 -6.97 -14.44
N LYS A 218 18.14 -5.80 -14.96
CA LYS A 218 18.60 -5.64 -16.33
C LYS A 218 20.11 -5.44 -16.34
N LYS A 219 20.81 -6.22 -17.14
CA LYS A 219 22.21 -5.99 -17.44
C LYS A 219 22.39 -4.69 -18.23
N ILE A 220 23.47 -3.99 -17.96
CA ILE A 220 23.84 -2.76 -18.66
C ILE A 220 24.37 -3.09 -20.07
N GLY A 221 24.95 -4.29 -20.25
CA GLY A 221 25.47 -4.79 -21.52
C GLY A 221 26.85 -4.21 -21.88
N ILE A 222 27.66 -3.94 -20.87
CA ILE A 222 29.05 -3.49 -21.06
C ILE A 222 30.02 -4.66 -20.98
N ASP A 223 31.18 -4.51 -21.65
CA ASP A 223 32.22 -5.51 -21.62
C ASP A 223 32.73 -5.76 -20.19
N GLY A 224 32.83 -7.02 -19.81
CA GLY A 224 33.30 -7.44 -18.49
C GLY A 224 32.20 -7.52 -17.39
N GLU A 225 30.96 -7.14 -17.67
CA GLU A 225 29.87 -7.18 -16.69
C GLU A 225 29.67 -8.57 -16.07
N ASP A 226 29.82 -9.64 -16.87
CA ASP A 226 29.63 -11.02 -16.43
C ASP A 226 30.92 -11.71 -15.92
N ALA A 227 32.08 -11.16 -16.25
CA ALA A 227 33.37 -11.82 -16.01
C ALA A 227 34.23 -11.13 -14.96
N THR A 228 33.89 -9.91 -14.54
CA THR A 228 34.71 -9.12 -13.62
C THR A 228 34.40 -9.45 -12.16
N THR A 229 35.40 -9.84 -11.39
CA THR A 229 35.27 -10.05 -9.94
C THR A 229 34.85 -8.75 -9.25
N GLY A 230 33.83 -8.81 -8.41
CA GLY A 230 33.29 -7.66 -7.68
C GLY A 230 32.12 -6.95 -8.38
N VAL A 231 31.72 -7.39 -9.57
CA VAL A 231 30.47 -6.98 -10.20
C VAL A 231 29.33 -7.82 -9.62
N THR A 232 28.34 -7.18 -9.05
CA THR A 232 27.17 -7.84 -8.45
C THR A 232 25.89 -7.16 -8.83
N SER A 233 24.79 -7.90 -8.88
CA SER A 233 23.46 -7.37 -9.08
C SER A 233 23.02 -6.51 -7.90
N ALA A 234 22.53 -5.29 -8.16
CA ALA A 234 21.94 -4.45 -7.12
C ALA A 234 20.71 -5.11 -6.49
N VAL A 235 19.93 -5.86 -7.27
CA VAL A 235 18.75 -6.60 -6.77
C VAL A 235 19.18 -7.72 -5.83
N GLU A 236 20.23 -8.47 -6.14
CA GLU A 236 20.76 -9.52 -5.28
C GLU A 236 21.33 -8.96 -3.98
N MET A 237 22.12 -7.90 -4.08
CA MET A 237 22.67 -7.21 -2.90
C MET A 237 21.56 -6.70 -1.97
N LEU A 238 20.57 -5.98 -2.51
CA LEU A 238 19.47 -5.46 -1.70
C LEU A 238 18.61 -6.59 -1.11
N ARG A 239 18.52 -7.71 -1.81
CA ARG A 239 17.82 -8.91 -1.37
C ARG A 239 18.53 -9.56 -0.17
N ALA A 240 19.82 -9.75 -0.24
CA ALA A 240 20.63 -10.26 0.86
C ALA A 240 20.49 -9.37 2.11
N ILE A 241 20.58 -8.06 1.95
CA ILE A 241 20.34 -7.09 3.03
C ILE A 241 18.89 -7.22 3.57
N GLY A 242 17.91 -7.47 2.72
CA GLY A 242 16.51 -7.66 3.10
C GLY A 242 16.24 -8.94 3.90
N ASP A 243 17.07 -9.96 3.70
CA ASP A 243 17.08 -11.23 4.44
C ASP A 243 17.98 -11.20 5.69
N ASP A 244 18.54 -10.03 6.05
CA ASP A 244 19.54 -9.84 7.11
C ASP A 244 20.84 -10.63 6.88
N GLU A 245 21.12 -10.95 5.63
CA GLU A 245 22.38 -11.55 5.18
C GLU A 245 23.35 -10.42 4.77
N MET A 246 24.58 -10.48 5.31
CA MET A 246 25.61 -9.54 4.87
C MET A 246 26.11 -9.98 3.49
N PRO A 247 26.08 -9.09 2.48
CA PRO A 247 26.60 -9.39 1.15
C PRO A 247 28.13 -9.52 1.14
#